data_f05e4319c2a720e87d6c2521691a8572
#
_entry.id   f05e4319c2a720e87d6c2521691a8572
#
_cell.length_a   1.000
_cell.length_b   1.000
_cell.length_c   1.000
_cell.angle_alpha   90.00
_cell.angle_beta   90.00
_cell.angle_gamma   90.00
#
_symmetry.space_group_name_H-M   'P 1'
#
loop_
_entity.id
_entity.type
_entity.pdbx_description
1 polymer ?
#
loop_
_entity_poly.entity_id
_entity_poly.type
_entity_poly.pdbx_seq_one_letter_code
_entity_poly.pdbx_strand_id
1 'polypeptide(L)'
;MSQFTVHRNQHPSTKSRFPLLLDVQTDFLNGLATRVVIPLMPQAASKSQKMDKLTPVVQVDGKRYIALTPQLSGIAKKELGPVVADLAAHRVDFINALDFLLTGI
;
A
#
# COMPACT_ATOMS: atom_id res chain seq x y z
N MET A 1 -8.15 -10.82 6.49
CA MET A 1 -7.24 -9.76 6.00
C MET A 1 -6.73 -8.97 7.16
N SER A 2 -5.47 -8.64 7.15
CA SER A 2 -4.84 -7.93 8.28
C SER A 2 -4.23 -6.61 7.81
N GLN A 3 -4.33 -5.60 8.66
CA GLN A 3 -3.73 -4.31 8.42
C GLN A 3 -2.22 -4.47 8.16
N PHE A 4 -1.73 -3.76 7.14
CA PHE A 4 -0.33 -3.74 6.70
C PHE A 4 0.17 -5.03 6.07
N THR A 5 -0.74 -5.90 5.60
CA THR A 5 -0.35 -7.00 4.72
C THR A 5 -0.27 -6.51 3.27
N VAL A 6 0.64 -7.10 2.51
CA VAL A 6 0.81 -6.79 1.09
C VAL A 6 0.15 -7.89 0.28
N HIS A 7 -0.66 -7.50 -0.69
CA HIS A 7 -1.40 -8.40 -1.56
C HIS A 7 -1.01 -8.15 -3.02
N ARG A 8 -1.12 -9.18 -3.84
CA ARG A 8 -1.02 -8.99 -5.28
C ARG A 8 -2.22 -8.19 -5.77
N ASN A 9 -1.97 -7.26 -6.68
CA ASN A 9 -3.02 -6.48 -7.30
C ASN A 9 -3.63 -7.29 -8.45
N GLN A 10 -4.92 -7.57 -8.38
CA GLN A 10 -5.63 -8.31 -9.42
C GLN A 10 -6.45 -7.43 -10.34
N HIS A 11 -6.39 -6.11 -10.16
CA HIS A 11 -7.14 -5.20 -11.02
C HIS A 11 -6.49 -5.11 -12.41
N PRO A 12 -7.21 -5.49 -13.48
CA PRO A 12 -6.59 -5.60 -14.81
C PRO A 12 -5.96 -4.32 -15.32
N SER A 13 -6.53 -3.16 -15.00
CA SER A 13 -6.05 -1.89 -15.55
C SER A 13 -4.88 -1.28 -14.76
N THR A 14 -4.58 -1.76 -13.56
CA THR A 14 -3.53 -1.16 -12.73
C THR A 14 -2.43 -2.12 -12.30
N LYS A 15 -2.62 -3.43 -12.45
CA LYS A 15 -1.67 -4.41 -11.94
C LYS A 15 -0.28 -4.34 -12.55
N SER A 16 -0.15 -3.86 -13.79
CA SER A 16 1.16 -3.73 -14.40
C SER A 16 1.97 -2.57 -13.82
N ARG A 17 1.29 -1.50 -13.46
CA ARG A 17 1.90 -0.31 -12.89
C ARG A 17 2.09 -0.44 -11.38
N PHE A 18 1.11 -1.01 -10.71
CA PHE A 18 1.12 -1.25 -9.27
C PHE A 18 0.91 -2.73 -9.00
N PRO A 19 1.97 -3.53 -9.06
CA PRO A 19 1.83 -4.99 -8.93
C PRO A 19 1.39 -5.45 -7.55
N LEU A 20 1.59 -4.61 -6.54
CA LEU A 20 1.26 -4.93 -5.15
C LEU A 20 0.42 -3.83 -4.53
N LEU A 21 -0.40 -4.20 -3.56
CA LEU A 21 -1.24 -3.29 -2.79
C LEU A 21 -1.00 -3.53 -1.31
N LEU A 22 -0.81 -2.44 -0.56
CA LEU A 22 -0.66 -2.50 0.89
C LEU A 22 -2.01 -2.19 1.53
N ASP A 23 -2.55 -3.14 2.27
CA ASP A 23 -3.79 -2.98 3.01
C ASP A 23 -3.53 -2.13 4.27
N VAL A 24 -4.15 -0.97 4.36
CA VAL A 24 -3.96 -0.08 5.52
C VAL A 24 -5.20 0.09 6.36
N GLN A 25 -6.30 -0.58 5.99
CA GLN A 25 -7.54 -0.46 6.73
C GLN A 25 -7.46 -1.19 8.06
N THR A 26 -8.04 -0.57 9.09
CA THR A 26 -8.10 -1.21 10.41
C THR A 26 -8.85 -2.54 10.36
N ASP A 27 -8.39 -3.51 11.14
CA ASP A 27 -9.03 -4.82 11.22
C ASP A 27 -10.43 -4.73 11.83
N PHE A 28 -10.74 -3.67 12.55
CA PHE A 28 -12.08 -3.45 13.08
C PHE A 28 -13.14 -3.34 11.99
N LEU A 29 -12.74 -3.02 10.77
CA LEU A 29 -13.66 -2.85 9.63
C LEU A 29 -13.58 -4.03 8.65
N ASN A 30 -13.15 -5.19 9.09
CA ASN A 30 -13.06 -6.37 8.23
C ASN A 30 -14.39 -6.82 7.62
N GLY A 31 -15.51 -6.41 8.23
CA GLY A 31 -16.83 -6.74 7.69
C GLY A 31 -17.22 -5.96 6.44
N LEU A 32 -16.48 -4.91 6.08
CA LEU A 32 -16.80 -4.14 4.87
C LEU A 32 -16.39 -4.92 3.62
N ALA A 33 -17.13 -4.69 2.53
CA ALA A 33 -16.81 -5.30 1.23
C ALA A 33 -15.62 -4.63 0.54
N THR A 34 -15.11 -3.55 1.11
CA THR A 34 -14.01 -2.76 0.55
C THR A 34 -12.85 -2.70 1.53
N ARG A 35 -11.66 -2.46 0.98
CA ARG A 35 -10.44 -2.22 1.77
C ARG A 35 -9.77 -0.97 1.26
N VAL A 36 -9.23 -0.18 2.17
CA VAL A 36 -8.41 0.98 1.82
C VAL A 36 -6.97 0.50 1.67
N VAL A 37 -6.39 0.80 0.51
CA VAL A 37 -5.05 0.32 0.17
C VAL A 37 -4.17 1.44 -0.35
N ILE A 38 -2.85 1.25 -0.20
CA ILE A 38 -1.83 2.10 -0.80
C ILE A 38 -1.15 1.26 -1.89
N PRO A 39 -1.13 1.73 -3.15
CA PRO A 39 -0.43 0.99 -4.20
C PRO A 39 1.08 1.05 -4.00
N LEU A 40 1.74 -0.07 -4.30
CA LEU A 40 3.20 -0.18 -4.26
C LEU A 40 3.72 -0.23 -5.69
N MET A 41 4.67 0.64 -5.99
CA MET A 41 5.32 0.71 -7.30
C MET A 41 6.78 0.29 -7.14
N PRO A 42 7.33 -0.54 -8.05
CA PRO A 42 8.76 -0.84 -7.99
C PRO A 42 9.59 0.45 -7.98
N GLN A 43 10.56 0.54 -7.08
CA GLN A 43 11.37 1.75 -6.94
C GLN A 43 12.06 2.12 -8.26
N ALA A 44 12.51 1.14 -9.01
CA ALA A 44 13.18 1.37 -10.28
C ALA A 44 12.29 2.07 -11.31
N ALA A 45 10.96 1.96 -11.18
CA ALA A 45 10.00 2.57 -12.11
C ALA A 45 9.47 3.92 -11.64
N SER A 46 9.86 4.37 -10.45
CA SER A 46 9.21 5.51 -9.80
C SER A 46 9.86 6.86 -10.07
N LYS A 47 11.04 6.88 -10.56
CA LYS A 47 11.91 8.04 -10.86
C LYS A 47 11.62 9.33 -10.09
N SER A 48 10.57 10.05 -10.43
CA SER A 48 10.27 11.37 -9.87
C SER A 48 9.13 11.37 -8.84
N GLN A 49 8.62 10.20 -8.46
CA GLN A 49 7.47 10.12 -7.57
C GLN A 49 7.82 9.99 -6.09
N LYS A 50 9.09 9.89 -5.75
CA LYS A 50 9.50 9.72 -4.37
C LYS A 50 9.40 11.03 -3.61
N MET A 51 8.67 11.03 -2.49
CA MET A 51 8.50 12.16 -1.59
C MET A 51 8.69 11.64 -0.16
N ASP A 52 9.81 11.90 0.44
CA ASP A 52 10.32 11.23 1.65
C ASP A 52 9.29 10.77 2.67
N LYS A 53 8.51 11.68 3.25
CA LYS A 53 7.53 11.30 4.28
C LYS A 53 6.29 10.64 3.71
N LEU A 54 5.89 11.03 2.52
CA LEU A 54 4.65 10.52 1.89
C LEU A 54 4.82 9.17 1.24
N THR A 55 6.04 8.83 0.81
CA THR A 55 6.26 7.64 -0.01
C THR A 55 7.37 6.77 0.59
N PRO A 56 7.08 6.12 1.73
CA PRO A 56 8.08 5.24 2.33
C PRO A 56 8.48 4.12 1.38
N VAL A 57 9.77 3.78 1.41
CA VAL A 57 10.31 2.66 0.65
C VAL A 57 10.19 1.41 1.51
N VAL A 58 9.68 0.34 0.92
CA VAL A 58 9.55 -0.94 1.59
C VAL A 58 10.20 -2.04 0.75
N GLN A 59 10.54 -3.13 1.40
CA GLN A 59 11.13 -4.28 0.73
C GLN A 59 10.18 -5.47 0.80
N VAL A 60 9.90 -6.06 -0.36
CA VAL A 60 9.04 -7.24 -0.47
C VAL A 60 9.77 -8.24 -1.35
N ASP A 61 10.04 -9.43 -0.81
CA ASP A 61 10.74 -10.50 -1.52
C ASP A 61 12.05 -10.04 -2.16
N GLY A 62 12.82 -9.21 -1.42
CA GLY A 62 14.13 -8.74 -1.88
C GLY A 62 14.08 -7.59 -2.87
N LYS A 63 12.90 -7.14 -3.27
CA LYS A 63 12.74 -5.99 -4.18
C LYS A 63 12.24 -4.77 -3.41
N ARG A 64 12.68 -3.60 -3.83
CA ARG A 64 12.24 -2.34 -3.21
C ARG A 64 11.06 -1.76 -3.96
N TYR A 65 10.06 -1.33 -3.19
CA TYR A 65 8.87 -0.67 -3.70
C TYR A 65 8.69 0.66 -2.98
N ILE A 66 8.03 1.58 -3.66
CA ILE A 66 7.61 2.84 -3.05
C ILE A 66 6.12 2.74 -2.77
N ALA A 67 5.73 3.05 -1.53
CA ALA A 67 4.33 3.11 -1.14
C ALA A 67 3.78 4.49 -1.51
N LEU A 68 2.92 4.54 -2.52
CA LEU A 68 2.38 5.79 -3.04
C LEU A 68 1.17 6.24 -2.21
N THR A 69 1.43 6.69 -1.01
CA THR A 69 0.38 7.13 -0.08
C THR A 69 -0.60 8.14 -0.70
N PRO A 70 -0.16 9.12 -1.51
CA PRO A 70 -1.10 10.04 -2.15
C PRO A 70 -2.10 9.38 -3.09
N GLN A 71 -1.87 8.14 -3.49
CA GLN A 71 -2.79 7.39 -4.35
C GLN A 71 -3.61 6.36 -3.57
N LEU A 72 -3.67 6.51 -2.27
CA LEU A 72 -4.55 5.75 -1.40
C LEU A 72 -5.97 5.68 -1.99
N SER A 73 -6.56 4.50 -2.00
CA SER A 73 -7.91 4.33 -2.53
C SER A 73 -8.63 3.16 -1.88
N GLY A 74 -9.97 3.22 -1.92
CA GLY A 74 -10.80 2.10 -1.52
C GLY A 74 -11.06 1.20 -2.71
N ILE A 75 -10.83 -0.10 -2.54
CA ILE A 75 -11.08 -1.07 -3.59
C ILE A 75 -11.96 -2.20 -3.07
N ALA A 76 -12.57 -2.95 -3.99
CA ALA A 76 -13.32 -4.13 -3.61
C ALA A 76 -12.37 -5.20 -3.06
N LYS A 77 -12.78 -5.82 -1.97
CA LYS A 77 -12.01 -6.91 -1.34
C LYS A 77 -11.58 -7.99 -2.33
N LYS A 78 -12.46 -8.31 -3.28
CA LYS A 78 -12.21 -9.33 -4.29
C LYS A 78 -11.04 -9.00 -5.22
N GLU A 79 -10.62 -7.76 -5.26
CA GLU A 79 -9.49 -7.34 -6.10
C GLU A 79 -8.15 -7.52 -5.40
N LEU A 80 -8.15 -7.85 -4.12
CA LEU A 80 -6.94 -8.22 -3.41
C LEU A 80 -6.60 -9.68 -3.68
N GLY A 81 -5.46 -9.90 -4.27
CA GLY A 81 -4.95 -11.24 -4.50
C GLY A 81 -4.32 -11.85 -3.26
N PRO A 82 -3.52 -12.90 -3.45
CA PRO A 82 -2.85 -13.55 -2.33
C PRO A 82 -1.96 -12.60 -1.53
N VAL A 83 -1.84 -12.86 -0.24
CA VAL A 83 -0.88 -12.17 0.62
C VAL A 83 0.53 -12.60 0.22
N VAL A 84 1.43 -11.64 0.02
CA VAL A 84 2.82 -11.93 -0.30
C VAL A 84 3.80 -11.46 0.78
N ALA A 85 3.36 -10.60 1.68
CA ALA A 85 4.21 -10.12 2.77
C ALA A 85 3.36 -9.50 3.87
N ASP A 86 3.96 -9.39 5.06
CA ASP A 86 3.37 -8.68 6.19
C ASP A 86 4.35 -7.58 6.60
N LEU A 87 3.93 -6.33 6.50
CA LEU A 87 4.77 -5.18 6.82
C LEU A 87 4.34 -4.49 8.11
N ALA A 88 3.70 -5.20 9.03
CA ALA A 88 3.25 -4.63 10.29
C ALA A 88 4.40 -4.05 11.13
N ALA A 89 5.63 -4.56 10.96
CA ALA A 89 6.81 -4.02 11.64
C ALA A 89 7.13 -2.59 11.20
N HIS A 90 6.63 -2.15 10.06
CA HIS A 90 6.83 -0.79 9.53
C HIS A 90 5.63 0.11 9.75
N ARG A 91 4.76 -0.27 10.67
CA ARG A 91 3.52 0.45 10.97
C ARG A 91 3.73 1.95 11.17
N VAL A 92 4.77 2.33 11.91
CA VAL A 92 5.03 3.75 12.23
C VAL A 92 5.26 4.56 10.95
N ASP A 93 5.99 4.01 9.99
CA ASP A 93 6.26 4.70 8.73
C ASP A 93 4.97 4.96 7.95
N PHE A 94 4.08 3.96 7.92
CA PHE A 94 2.81 4.09 7.19
C PHE A 94 1.86 5.06 7.88
N ILE A 95 1.75 4.98 9.20
CA ILE A 95 0.90 5.90 9.96
C ILE A 95 1.41 7.33 9.82
N ASN A 96 2.72 7.54 9.88
CA ASN A 96 3.30 8.87 9.70
C ASN A 96 3.02 9.42 8.30
N ALA A 97 3.11 8.57 7.27
CA ALA A 97 2.80 8.97 5.89
C ALA A 97 1.33 9.37 5.74
N LEU A 98 0.43 8.57 6.34
CA LEU A 98 -1.00 8.87 6.31
C LEU A 98 -1.32 10.15 7.08
N ASP A 99 -0.74 10.35 8.24
CA ASP A 99 -0.91 11.57 9.02
C ASP A 99 -0.44 12.79 8.22
N PHE A 100 0.70 12.69 7.58
CA PHE A 100 1.22 13.79 6.78
C PHE A 100 0.31 14.08 5.59
N LEU A 101 -0.21 13.04 4.94
CA LEU A 101 -1.13 13.21 3.82
C LEU A 101 -2.41 13.94 4.25
N LEU A 102 -2.94 13.59 5.42
CA LEU A 102 -4.23 14.10 5.85
C LEU A 102 -4.16 15.41 6.64
N THR A 103 -3.09 15.64 7.36
CA THR A 103 -2.99 16.81 8.26
C THR A 103 -1.81 17.74 7.94
N GLY A 104 -0.85 17.30 7.16
CA GLY A 104 0.32 18.11 6.83
C GLY A 104 1.35 18.22 7.96
N ILE A 105 1.26 17.33 8.95
CA ILE A 105 2.15 17.41 10.12
C ILE A 105 3.18 16.30 10.13
#